data_38afb58907329ca9a36e2fb76721b00d
#
_entry.id   38afb58907329ca9a36e2fb76721b00d
#
_cell.length_a   1.000
_cell.length_b   1.000
_cell.length_c   1.000
_cell.angle_alpha   90.00
_cell.angle_beta   90.00
_cell.angle_gamma   90.00
#
_symmetry.space_group_name_H-M   'P 1'
#
loop_
_entity.id
_entity.type
_entity.pdbx_description
1 polymer ?
#
loop_
_entity_poly.entity_id
_entity_poly.type
_entity_poly.pdbx_seq_one_letter_code
_entity_poly.pdbx_strand_id
1 'polypeptide(L)'
;FKLSWLAPTAFYLEVGGELLRGNHFPSAGAANGQGAWTLFSKIGGDMGISTSWQAGVSYLSTDVVGRPSNTSSGEFYGDSDLFGFDFVIKWAPLGNPRQRNFKLQGEYFSRDEKGVFDGSEYRGDQYGWYLQGIYQFRTGWQFGYRYDRLKADNTGVTDTELDPMGRDLYRNS
;
A
#
# COMPACT_ATOMS: atom_id res chain seq x y z
N PHE A 1 -15.96 -6.24 8.55
CA PHE A 1 -16.93 -5.15 8.73
C PHE A 1 -16.29 -3.84 8.28
N LYS A 2 -16.97 -3.09 7.39
CA LYS A 2 -16.48 -1.78 6.87
C LYS A 2 -17.51 -0.70 7.21
N LEU A 3 -17.00 0.46 7.66
CA LEU A 3 -17.77 1.69 7.82
C LEU A 3 -17.00 2.82 7.15
N SER A 4 -17.68 3.58 6.30
CA SER A 4 -17.12 4.80 5.72
C SER A 4 -18.14 5.93 5.73
N TRP A 5 -17.63 7.15 5.79
CA TRP A 5 -18.41 8.38 5.75
C TRP A 5 -17.87 9.29 4.66
N LEU A 6 -18.75 9.70 3.79
CA LEU A 6 -18.48 10.70 2.76
C LEU A 6 -18.91 12.06 3.28
N ALA A 7 -17.96 12.96 3.44
CA ALA A 7 -18.21 14.29 3.96
C ALA A 7 -19.00 15.14 2.94
N PRO A 8 -20.00 15.92 3.39
CA PRO A 8 -20.76 16.82 2.51
C PRO A 8 -19.97 18.11 2.23
N THR A 9 -18.81 18.00 1.59
CA THR A 9 -17.90 19.09 1.26
C THR A 9 -17.89 19.37 -0.23
N ALA A 10 -17.40 20.55 -0.63
CA ALA A 10 -17.26 20.94 -2.04
C ALA A 10 -16.18 20.10 -2.78
N PHE A 11 -15.30 19.46 -2.05
CA PHE A 11 -14.31 18.51 -2.55
C PHE A 11 -14.62 17.09 -2.03
N TYR A 12 -14.15 16.09 -2.71
CA TYR A 12 -14.27 14.71 -2.24
C TYR A 12 -13.47 14.50 -0.96
N LEU A 13 -14.12 14.04 0.11
CA LEU A 13 -13.49 13.63 1.35
C LEU A 13 -14.24 12.40 1.89
N GLU A 14 -13.56 11.27 1.90
CA GLU A 14 -14.01 10.03 2.51
C GLU A 14 -13.09 9.65 3.65
N VAL A 15 -13.66 9.25 4.79
CA VAL A 15 -12.95 8.63 5.89
C VAL A 15 -13.64 7.34 6.28
N GLY A 16 -12.89 6.34 6.66
CA GLY A 16 -13.48 5.05 7.02
C GLY A 16 -12.50 4.13 7.74
N GLY A 17 -13.06 3.01 8.18
CA GLY A 17 -12.30 1.95 8.82
C GLY A 17 -12.92 0.59 8.56
N GLU A 18 -12.10 -0.43 8.68
CA GLU A 18 -12.50 -1.83 8.50
C GLU A 18 -11.96 -2.68 9.64
N LEU A 19 -12.78 -3.64 10.05
CA LEU A 19 -12.38 -4.72 10.94
C LEU A 19 -12.30 -6.01 10.11
N LEU A 20 -11.16 -6.65 10.14
CA LEU A 20 -10.81 -7.79 9.32
C LEU A 20 -10.51 -9.01 10.20
N ARG A 21 -10.63 -10.20 9.63
CA ARG A 21 -10.35 -11.44 10.37
C ARG A 21 -8.88 -11.66 10.70
N GLY A 22 -7.96 -11.11 9.89
CA GLY A 22 -6.54 -11.30 10.10
C GLY A 22 -6.03 -12.72 9.84
N ASN A 23 -6.66 -13.47 8.94
CA ASN A 23 -6.27 -14.85 8.63
C ASN A 23 -5.38 -14.99 7.38
N HIS A 24 -4.99 -13.88 6.77
CA HIS A 24 -4.11 -13.80 5.61
C HIS A 24 -3.04 -12.73 5.83
N PHE A 25 -1.93 -12.86 5.10
CA PHE A 25 -0.86 -11.87 5.13
C PHE A 25 -1.40 -10.40 5.08
N PRO A 26 -0.86 -9.47 5.87
CA PRO A 26 0.32 -9.55 6.75
C PRO A 26 0.08 -10.23 8.11
N SER A 27 -1.19 -10.46 8.50
CA SER A 27 -1.52 -11.29 9.67
C SER A 27 -1.01 -12.70 9.45
N ALA A 28 -1.64 -13.64 9.77
CA ALA A 28 -1.68 -15.07 9.67
C ALA A 28 -1.90 -15.67 11.05
N GLY A 29 -2.62 -16.75 11.08
CA GLY A 29 -2.95 -17.46 12.30
C GLY A 29 -4.44 -17.78 12.37
N ALA A 30 -4.80 -18.62 13.31
CA ALA A 30 -6.18 -18.95 13.62
C ALA A 30 -6.82 -17.82 14.44
N ALA A 31 -7.00 -16.66 13.85
CA ALA A 31 -7.67 -15.56 14.52
C ALA A 31 -9.16 -15.87 14.69
N ASN A 32 -9.52 -16.27 15.89
CA ASN A 32 -10.90 -16.35 16.32
C ASN A 32 -11.42 -14.94 16.62
N GLY A 33 -11.77 -14.16 15.59
CA GLY A 33 -12.31 -12.82 15.79
C GLY A 33 -11.69 -11.74 14.91
N GLN A 34 -11.32 -10.63 15.52
CA GLN A 34 -10.81 -9.44 14.85
C GLN A 34 -9.27 -9.41 14.96
N GLY A 35 -8.58 -10.02 13.99
CA GLY A 35 -7.12 -10.06 13.96
C GLY A 35 -6.47 -8.87 13.27
N ALA A 36 -7.25 -7.97 12.64
CA ALA A 36 -6.72 -6.78 11.98
C ALA A 36 -7.76 -5.68 11.87
N TRP A 37 -7.30 -4.43 11.84
CA TRP A 37 -8.14 -3.27 11.58
C TRP A 37 -7.42 -2.28 10.65
N THR A 38 -8.21 -1.53 9.89
CA THR A 38 -7.70 -0.47 9.03
C THR A 38 -8.42 0.84 9.28
N LEU A 39 -7.69 1.94 9.10
CA LEU A 39 -8.26 3.28 8.96
C LEU A 39 -7.78 3.86 7.63
N PHE A 40 -8.64 4.63 6.96
CA PHE A 40 -8.27 5.29 5.74
C PHE A 40 -8.97 6.64 5.60
N SER A 41 -8.32 7.54 4.86
CA SER A 41 -8.90 8.80 4.42
C SER A 41 -8.52 9.04 2.97
N LYS A 42 -9.47 9.54 2.17
CA LYS A 42 -9.26 9.95 0.78
C LYS A 42 -9.78 11.35 0.57
N ILE A 43 -8.99 12.16 -0.12
CA ILE A 43 -9.33 13.50 -0.53
C ILE A 43 -9.15 13.65 -2.03
N GLY A 44 -10.00 14.44 -2.68
CA GLY A 44 -9.87 14.65 -4.12
C GLY A 44 -10.75 15.78 -4.61
N GLY A 45 -10.55 16.15 -5.85
CA GLY A 45 -11.29 17.23 -6.48
C GLY A 45 -10.81 17.51 -7.90
N ASP A 46 -11.36 18.58 -8.44
CA ASP A 46 -11.03 19.06 -9.77
C ASP A 46 -10.23 20.36 -9.69
N MET A 47 -9.22 20.50 -10.54
CA MET A 47 -8.49 21.73 -10.79
C MET A 47 -8.87 22.25 -12.18
N GLY A 48 -9.95 23.04 -12.22
CA GLY A 48 -10.58 23.48 -13.46
C GLY A 48 -11.27 22.32 -14.19
N ILE A 49 -11.51 22.50 -15.49
CA ILE A 49 -12.26 21.54 -16.32
C ILE A 49 -11.41 20.42 -16.90
N SER A 50 -10.09 20.50 -16.76
CA SER A 50 -9.15 19.60 -17.45
C SER A 50 -8.41 18.67 -16.53
N THR A 51 -8.41 18.89 -15.21
CA THR A 51 -7.59 18.14 -14.29
C THR A 51 -8.40 17.67 -13.08
N SER A 52 -8.34 16.39 -12.78
CA SER A 52 -8.85 15.83 -11.52
C SER A 52 -7.72 15.15 -10.76
N TRP A 53 -7.83 15.13 -9.45
CA TRP A 53 -6.86 14.49 -8.57
C TRP A 53 -7.53 13.81 -7.39
N GLN A 54 -6.86 12.82 -6.85
CA GLN A 54 -7.22 12.15 -5.60
C GLN A 54 -5.94 11.76 -4.87
N ALA A 55 -5.95 11.87 -3.55
CA ALA A 55 -4.91 11.33 -2.69
C ALA A 55 -5.55 10.57 -1.53
N GLY A 56 -4.85 9.58 -1.01
CA GLY A 56 -5.30 8.75 0.10
C GLY A 56 -4.19 8.44 1.07
N VAL A 57 -4.57 8.24 2.33
CA VAL A 57 -3.73 7.66 3.36
C VAL A 57 -4.46 6.49 3.98
N SER A 58 -3.74 5.44 4.32
CA SER A 58 -4.27 4.26 4.99
C SER A 58 -3.31 3.75 6.04
N TYR A 59 -3.86 3.16 7.08
CA TYR A 59 -3.11 2.49 8.12
C TYR A 59 -3.80 1.17 8.45
N LEU A 60 -3.03 0.09 8.45
CA LEU A 60 -3.46 -1.24 8.86
C LEU A 60 -2.61 -1.66 10.05
N SER A 61 -3.24 -2.15 11.09
CA SER A 61 -2.57 -2.79 12.23
C SER A 61 -3.12 -4.20 12.41
N THR A 62 -2.24 -5.13 12.68
CA THR A 62 -2.62 -6.53 12.84
C THR A 62 -1.70 -7.28 13.80
N ASP A 63 -2.32 -8.12 14.64
CA ASP A 63 -1.63 -9.10 15.45
C ASP A 63 -1.29 -10.32 14.58
N VAL A 64 -0.05 -10.78 14.66
CA VAL A 64 0.43 -11.95 13.93
C VAL A 64 0.67 -13.09 14.91
N VAL A 65 -0.04 -14.19 14.71
CA VAL A 65 0.03 -15.37 15.57
C VAL A 65 0.42 -16.59 14.74
N GLY A 66 1.66 -16.99 14.83
CA GLY A 66 2.16 -18.18 14.14
C GLY A 66 2.20 -18.04 12.62
N ARG A 67 2.71 -16.92 12.10
CA ARG A 67 2.94 -16.78 10.65
C ARG A 67 4.13 -17.64 10.24
N PRO A 68 3.89 -18.70 9.44
CA PRO A 68 4.97 -19.60 9.05
C PRO A 68 5.92 -18.89 8.09
N SER A 69 7.19 -19.20 8.22
CA SER A 69 8.19 -18.90 7.19
C SER A 69 8.01 -19.84 5.99
N ASN A 70 8.30 -19.38 4.79
CA ASN A 70 8.21 -20.21 3.58
C ASN A 70 9.48 -21.04 3.34
N THR A 71 10.63 -20.75 3.98
CA THR A 71 11.92 -21.42 3.79
C THR A 71 12.47 -22.09 5.06
N SER A 72 11.99 -21.69 6.24
CA SER A 72 12.36 -22.34 7.51
C SER A 72 11.13 -22.89 8.24
N SER A 73 11.35 -23.72 9.25
CA SER A 73 10.28 -24.22 10.13
C SER A 73 9.88 -23.20 11.22
N GLY A 74 10.45 -22.00 11.20
CA GLY A 74 10.16 -20.94 12.18
C GLY A 74 8.82 -20.27 11.98
N GLU A 75 8.26 -19.75 13.06
CA GLU A 75 7.01 -19.00 13.08
C GLU A 75 7.23 -17.61 13.70
N PHE A 76 6.58 -16.61 13.12
CA PHE A 76 6.58 -15.24 13.62
C PHE A 76 5.35 -14.98 14.48
N TYR A 77 5.59 -14.38 15.64
CA TYR A 77 4.58 -13.90 16.58
C TYR A 77 4.87 -12.44 16.92
N GLY A 78 3.90 -11.55 16.75
CA GLY A 78 4.10 -10.13 17.05
C GLY A 78 3.07 -9.24 16.36
N ASP A 79 3.47 -8.00 16.15
CA ASP A 79 2.63 -6.97 15.55
C ASP A 79 3.16 -6.62 14.16
N SER A 80 2.27 -6.33 13.23
CA SER A 80 2.59 -5.84 11.89
C SER A 80 1.72 -4.63 11.57
N ASP A 81 2.38 -3.49 11.37
CA ASP A 81 1.75 -2.22 11.05
C ASP A 81 2.12 -1.81 9.62
N LEU A 82 1.12 -1.45 8.82
CA LEU A 82 1.31 -1.01 7.45
C LEU A 82 0.72 0.39 7.25
N PHE A 83 1.56 1.34 6.88
CA PHE A 83 1.14 2.65 6.40
C PHE A 83 1.15 2.69 4.88
N GLY A 84 0.13 3.30 4.29
CA GLY A 84 0.00 3.52 2.85
C GLY A 84 -0.33 4.96 2.53
N PHE A 85 0.29 5.47 1.47
CA PHE A 85 -0.07 6.72 0.82
C PHE A 85 -0.22 6.49 -0.67
N ASP A 86 -1.30 6.99 -1.26
CA ASP A 86 -1.55 6.91 -2.70
C ASP A 86 -1.98 8.26 -3.27
N PHE A 87 -1.70 8.46 -4.56
CA PHE A 87 -2.24 9.60 -5.29
C PHE A 87 -2.43 9.26 -6.77
N VAL A 88 -3.38 9.96 -7.37
CA VAL A 88 -3.61 9.95 -8.81
C VAL A 88 -3.98 11.35 -9.31
N ILE A 89 -3.36 11.77 -10.40
CA ILE A 89 -3.69 12.99 -11.14
C ILE A 89 -4.04 12.57 -12.56
N LYS A 90 -5.16 13.06 -13.05
CA LYS A 90 -5.63 12.84 -14.42
C LYS A 90 -5.84 14.17 -15.09
N TRP A 91 -5.29 14.31 -16.28
CA TRP A 91 -5.47 15.47 -17.11
C TRP A 91 -6.00 15.09 -18.48
N ALA A 92 -6.98 15.87 -18.95
CA ALA A 92 -7.51 15.74 -20.31
C ALA A 92 -7.97 17.12 -20.81
N PRO A 93 -7.63 17.54 -22.03
CA PRO A 93 -8.05 18.84 -22.56
C PRO A 93 -9.57 18.98 -22.53
N LEU A 94 -10.07 20.06 -21.88
CA LEU A 94 -11.50 20.34 -21.75
C LEU A 94 -12.31 19.16 -21.16
N GLY A 95 -11.69 18.32 -20.31
CA GLY A 95 -12.32 17.15 -19.73
C GLY A 95 -12.53 15.98 -20.70
N ASN A 96 -12.01 16.03 -21.93
CA ASN A 96 -12.20 15.01 -22.95
C ASN A 96 -10.94 14.12 -23.13
N PRO A 97 -10.92 12.89 -22.57
CA PRO A 97 -9.75 12.01 -22.62
C PRO A 97 -9.60 11.22 -23.95
N ARG A 98 -10.50 11.40 -24.91
CA ARG A 98 -10.53 10.54 -26.11
C ARG A 98 -9.31 10.68 -27.02
N GLN A 99 -8.77 11.89 -27.14
CA GLN A 99 -7.65 12.15 -28.05
C GLN A 99 -6.32 12.23 -27.30
N ARG A 100 -6.28 13.05 -26.25
CA ARG A 100 -5.10 13.25 -25.40
C ARG A 100 -5.50 13.15 -23.96
N ASN A 101 -4.71 12.47 -23.20
CA ASN A 101 -4.85 12.48 -21.74
C ASN A 101 -3.50 12.11 -21.10
N PHE A 102 -3.35 12.53 -19.86
CA PHE A 102 -2.20 12.17 -19.03
C PHE A 102 -2.71 11.66 -17.68
N LYS A 103 -2.13 10.57 -17.22
CA LYS A 103 -2.35 10.00 -15.90
C LYS A 103 -1.02 9.86 -15.18
N LEU A 104 -0.89 10.48 -14.01
CA LEU A 104 0.21 10.26 -13.08
C LEU A 104 -0.36 9.61 -11.84
N GLN A 105 0.26 8.53 -11.38
CA GLN A 105 -0.11 7.86 -10.14
C GLN A 105 1.11 7.34 -9.41
N GLY A 106 1.01 7.24 -8.10
CA GLY A 106 2.03 6.66 -7.27
C GLY A 106 1.45 6.14 -5.96
N GLU A 107 2.16 5.19 -5.38
CA GLU A 107 1.87 4.65 -4.06
C GLU A 107 3.17 4.50 -3.27
N TYR A 108 3.07 4.68 -1.98
CA TYR A 108 4.12 4.43 -1.00
C TYR A 108 3.56 3.56 0.11
N PHE A 109 4.34 2.57 0.52
CA PHE A 109 4.04 1.69 1.64
C PHE A 109 5.22 1.66 2.60
N SER A 110 4.92 1.65 3.88
CA SER A 110 5.87 1.36 4.94
C SER A 110 5.28 0.33 5.88
N ARG A 111 6.00 -0.75 6.13
CA ARG A 111 5.61 -1.81 7.05
C ARG A 111 6.63 -1.92 8.16
N ASP A 112 6.16 -1.86 9.38
CA ASP A 112 6.89 -2.09 10.62
C ASP A 112 6.42 -3.43 11.22
N GLU A 113 7.35 -4.29 11.59
CA GLU A 113 7.07 -5.54 12.29
C GLU A 113 7.94 -5.64 13.55
N LYS A 114 7.31 -6.03 14.66
CA LYS A 114 7.99 -6.23 15.94
C LYS A 114 7.44 -7.47 16.60
N GLY A 115 8.34 -8.34 17.09
CA GLY A 115 7.90 -9.56 17.72
C GLY A 115 9.02 -10.55 17.98
N VAL A 116 8.67 -11.82 17.89
CA VAL A 116 9.57 -12.94 18.09
C VAL A 116 9.50 -13.89 16.90
N PHE A 117 10.63 -14.25 16.37
CA PHE A 117 10.78 -15.30 15.36
C PHE A 117 11.63 -16.44 15.92
N ASP A 118 11.06 -17.63 16.00
CA ASP A 118 11.74 -18.84 16.51
C ASP A 118 12.49 -18.61 17.84
N GLY A 119 11.84 -17.88 18.77
CA GLY A 119 12.39 -17.58 20.08
C GLY A 119 13.38 -16.40 20.15
N SER A 120 13.68 -15.75 19.03
CA SER A 120 14.58 -14.58 18.97
C SER A 120 13.79 -13.30 18.73
N GLU A 121 14.21 -12.19 19.34
CA GLU A 121 13.61 -10.88 19.03
C GLU A 121 13.81 -10.55 17.56
N TYR A 122 12.72 -10.12 16.93
CA TYR A 122 12.68 -9.74 15.53
C TYR A 122 12.11 -8.34 15.36
N ARG A 123 12.76 -7.55 14.52
CA ARG A 123 12.27 -6.27 14.05
C ARG A 123 12.55 -6.14 12.55
N GLY A 124 11.51 -5.80 11.80
CA GLY A 124 11.60 -5.64 10.36
C GLY A 124 10.97 -4.32 9.91
N ASP A 125 11.73 -3.51 9.19
CA ASP A 125 11.30 -2.28 8.57
C ASP A 125 11.36 -2.45 7.05
N GLN A 126 10.23 -2.30 6.37
CA GLN A 126 10.14 -2.45 4.93
C GLN A 126 9.41 -1.27 4.34
N TYR A 127 9.89 -0.75 3.23
CA TYR A 127 9.15 0.24 2.48
C TYR A 127 9.25 0.00 0.98
N GLY A 128 8.20 0.41 0.31
CA GLY A 128 8.16 0.36 -1.15
C GLY A 128 7.38 1.52 -1.72
N TRP A 129 7.71 1.90 -2.93
CA TRP A 129 6.95 2.90 -3.65
C TRP A 129 7.06 2.70 -5.16
N TYR A 130 6.07 3.17 -5.85
CA TYR A 130 6.16 3.30 -7.29
C TYR A 130 5.63 4.65 -7.77
N LEU A 131 6.11 5.06 -8.94
CA LEU A 131 5.60 6.18 -9.70
C LEU A 131 5.36 5.76 -11.13
N GLN A 132 4.17 6.03 -11.66
CA GLN A 132 3.78 5.68 -13.02
C GLN A 132 3.17 6.89 -13.73
N GLY A 133 3.68 7.17 -14.93
CA GLY A 133 3.10 8.14 -15.85
C GLY A 133 2.62 7.45 -17.13
N ILE A 134 1.41 7.80 -17.60
CA ILE A 134 0.86 7.31 -18.86
C ILE A 134 0.37 8.53 -19.65
N TYR A 135 0.82 8.68 -20.87
CA TYR A 135 0.40 9.74 -21.78
C TYR A 135 -0.16 9.17 -23.09
N GLN A 136 -1.42 9.45 -23.34
CA GLN A 136 -2.04 9.22 -24.63
C GLN A 136 -1.90 10.51 -25.45
N PHE A 137 -1.15 10.43 -26.53
CA PHE A 137 -0.91 11.58 -27.43
C PHE A 137 -1.83 11.58 -28.64
N ARG A 138 -2.46 10.44 -28.94
CA ARG A 138 -3.43 10.26 -30.03
C ARG A 138 -4.34 9.07 -29.70
N THR A 139 -5.56 9.08 -30.22
CA THR A 139 -6.50 7.95 -30.12
C THR A 139 -5.82 6.63 -30.53
N GLY A 140 -5.80 5.65 -29.61
CA GLY A 140 -5.17 4.35 -29.83
C GLY A 140 -3.65 4.31 -29.62
N TRP A 141 -2.99 5.44 -29.33
CA TRP A 141 -1.55 5.51 -29.08
C TRP A 141 -1.23 6.12 -27.73
N GLN A 142 -0.60 5.33 -26.89
CA GLN A 142 -0.16 5.77 -25.56
C GLN A 142 1.27 5.32 -25.28
N PHE A 143 1.96 6.08 -24.45
CA PHE A 143 3.25 5.75 -23.87
C PHE A 143 3.12 5.78 -22.36
N GLY A 144 3.70 4.80 -21.68
CA GLY A 144 3.72 4.72 -20.22
C GLY A 144 5.13 4.38 -19.72
N TYR A 145 5.43 4.90 -18.54
CA TYR A 145 6.66 4.55 -17.83
C TYR A 145 6.32 4.36 -16.35
N ARG A 146 6.89 3.32 -15.75
CA ARG A 146 6.77 3.01 -14.33
C ARG A 146 8.15 2.72 -13.73
N TYR A 147 8.37 3.25 -12.55
CA TYR A 147 9.53 2.97 -11.73
C TYR A 147 9.05 2.45 -10.37
N ASP A 148 9.62 1.34 -9.93
CA ASP A 148 9.33 0.71 -8.64
C ASP A 148 10.60 0.60 -7.81
N ARG A 149 10.49 0.81 -6.52
CA ARG A 149 11.55 0.56 -5.54
C ARG A 149 10.97 -0.13 -4.32
N LEU A 150 11.66 -1.17 -3.87
CA LEU A 150 11.35 -1.85 -2.61
C LEU A 150 12.64 -2.00 -1.83
N LYS A 151 12.58 -1.70 -0.54
CA LYS A 151 13.68 -1.89 0.40
C LYS A 151 13.15 -2.56 1.66
N ALA A 152 13.95 -3.47 2.20
CA ALA A 152 13.70 -4.10 3.48
C ALA A 152 14.97 -4.01 4.33
N ASP A 153 14.80 -3.80 5.63
CA ASP A 153 15.86 -3.74 6.63
C ASP A 153 15.40 -4.53 7.86
N ASN A 154 16.14 -5.57 8.23
CA ASN A 154 15.81 -6.44 9.33
C ASN A 154 16.90 -6.47 10.37
N THR A 155 16.50 -6.42 11.62
CA THR A 155 17.40 -6.59 12.76
C THR A 155 16.95 -7.75 13.62
N GLY A 156 17.91 -8.57 14.08
CA GLY A 156 17.66 -9.66 15.01
C GLY A 156 17.59 -11.05 14.37
N VAL A 157 17.36 -11.16 13.08
CA VAL A 157 17.32 -12.44 12.35
C VAL A 157 18.03 -12.29 11.02
N THR A 158 18.95 -13.21 10.72
CA THR A 158 19.62 -13.30 9.42
C THR A 158 18.83 -14.09 8.38
N ASP A 159 17.58 -14.44 8.70
CA ASP A 159 16.74 -15.22 7.82
C ASP A 159 16.19 -14.34 6.70
N THR A 160 16.62 -14.62 5.48
CA THR A 160 16.22 -13.94 4.25
C THR A 160 14.75 -14.16 3.88
N GLU A 161 13.98 -14.86 4.68
CA GLU A 161 12.59 -15.18 4.42
C GLU A 161 11.57 -14.25 5.01
N LEU A 162 11.83 -13.75 6.19
CA LEU A 162 11.05 -12.65 6.73
C LEU A 162 11.45 -11.36 6.01
N ASP A 163 12.60 -11.35 5.39
CA ASP A 163 13.11 -10.34 4.47
C ASP A 163 13.63 -10.98 3.18
N PRO A 164 12.76 -11.53 2.34
CA PRO A 164 13.17 -12.10 1.06
C PRO A 164 13.85 -11.06 0.16
N MET A 165 13.87 -9.80 0.59
CA MET A 165 14.36 -8.68 -0.17
C MET A 165 15.37 -7.82 0.59
N GLY A 166 16.23 -8.41 1.44
CA GLY A 166 17.34 -7.74 2.14
C GLY A 166 18.29 -6.94 1.24
N ARG A 167 17.78 -6.53 0.10
CA ARG A 167 18.42 -5.73 -0.93
C ARG A 167 17.40 -4.80 -1.59
N ASP A 168 17.86 -3.66 -1.99
CA ASP A 168 17.09 -2.72 -2.79
C ASP A 168 16.72 -3.36 -4.14
N LEU A 169 15.44 -3.50 -4.42
CA LEU A 169 14.92 -3.91 -5.72
C LEU A 169 14.40 -2.72 -6.49
N TYR A 170 14.85 -2.60 -7.73
CA TYR A 170 14.42 -1.58 -8.67
C TYR A 170 13.81 -2.25 -9.90
N ARG A 171 12.68 -1.75 -10.34
CA ARG A 171 12.03 -2.21 -11.56
C ARG A 171 11.57 -1.04 -12.41
N ASN A 172 11.91 -1.10 -13.70
CA ASN A 172 11.41 -0.19 -14.73
C ASN A 172 10.54 -0.98 -15.71
N SER A 173 9.39 -0.43 -16.08
CA SER A 173 8.47 -1.02 -17.08
C SER A 173 7.67 0.03 -17.86
#